data_99a29b7e18fa0f2c7e02637e84e34e8e
#
_entry.id   99a29b7e18fa0f2c7e02637e84e34e8e
#
_cell.length_a   1.000
_cell.length_b   1.000
_cell.length_c   1.000
_cell.angle_alpha   90.00
_cell.angle_beta   90.00
_cell.angle_gamma   90.00
#
_symmetry.space_group_name_H-M   'P 1'
#
loop_
_entity.id
_entity.type
_entity.pdbx_description
1 polymer ?
#
loop_
_entity_poly.entity_id
_entity_poly.type
_entity_poly.pdbx_seq_one_letter_code
_entity_poly.pdbx_strand_id
1 'polypeptide(L)'
;SVWTVPVLFKNDSPTKNEVNNYNWLIKTLSKSCKYPPKLQKKNREGMVYVTYKLDGNGYITNPQVISCNNRKFKRAALNAFNAVTGISITLPAPKDTLVFQFKLDRPTTPINPHTDVLIISYSSCDTPILMRYDATLTAHTTEPYLEVGVPVCYLNERGDTIVPYGKYRYCQTDTIKKIGFVYENKPKDARIICINDAGKELFYVFKYDNGPDYTQEGLFRIMDEDGLIGFADSLGNVIIEPQFKFAYPFKGGKTKVTLEGEQKEVPKSEGEKHYWESGTWFYIDKRNKHLTD
;
A
#
# COMPACT_ATOMS: atom_id res chain seq x y z
N SER A 1 13.42 8.90 6.00
CA SER A 1 12.97 9.16 7.35
C SER A 1 11.53 8.70 7.47
N VAL A 2 11.33 7.66 8.27
CA VAL A 2 10.03 7.44 8.86
C VAL A 2 9.51 8.82 9.22
N TRP A 3 8.28 9.16 8.88
CA TRP A 3 7.62 10.31 9.42
C TRP A 3 7.79 10.23 10.94
N THR A 4 8.83 10.82 11.46
CA THR A 4 8.79 11.27 12.82
C THR A 4 7.73 12.35 12.80
N VAL A 5 6.49 11.97 13.16
CA VAL A 5 5.55 12.92 13.75
C VAL A 5 6.43 13.75 14.67
N PRO A 6 6.55 15.06 14.44
CA PRO A 6 7.35 15.88 15.34
C PRO A 6 6.91 15.47 16.73
N VAL A 7 7.89 15.20 17.60
CA VAL A 7 7.65 14.75 18.99
C VAL A 7 7.06 15.92 19.79
N LEU A 8 5.99 16.52 19.30
CA LEU A 8 5.11 17.43 20.04
C LEU A 8 4.14 16.67 20.94
N PHE A 9 4.19 15.32 20.92
CA PHE A 9 3.32 14.49 21.77
C PHE A 9 4.06 13.75 22.87
N LYS A 10 5.09 14.36 23.46
CA LYS A 10 5.50 14.00 24.81
C LYS A 10 4.47 14.56 25.78
N ASN A 11 3.52 13.72 26.14
CA ASN A 11 2.65 13.83 27.33
C ASN A 11 1.83 15.12 27.57
N ASP A 12 1.94 16.14 26.75
CA ASP A 12 1.07 17.32 26.88
C ASP A 12 -0.07 17.17 25.89
N SER A 13 -1.28 17.04 26.41
CA SER A 13 -2.49 17.24 25.59
C SER A 13 -2.33 18.60 24.92
N PRO A 14 -2.54 18.70 23.58
CA PRO A 14 -2.46 19.98 22.90
C PRO A 14 -3.37 20.97 23.63
N THR A 15 -2.86 22.19 23.86
CA THR A 15 -3.66 23.25 24.45
C THR A 15 -4.97 23.32 23.67
N LYS A 16 -6.09 23.44 24.36
CA LYS A 16 -7.46 23.28 23.83
C LYS A 16 -7.77 24.07 22.55
N ASN A 17 -6.93 24.96 22.11
CA ASN A 17 -7.22 25.97 21.10
C ASN A 17 -6.42 25.86 19.78
N GLU A 18 -5.29 25.13 19.73
CA GLU A 18 -4.47 25.11 18.53
C GLU A 18 -3.70 23.80 18.34
N VAL A 19 -3.83 23.19 17.17
CA VAL A 19 -3.10 21.97 16.80
C VAL A 19 -2.53 22.10 15.39
N ASN A 20 -1.22 22.15 15.30
CA ASN A 20 -0.50 22.29 14.03
C ASN A 20 -0.23 20.94 13.35
N ASN A 21 -1.24 20.08 13.22
CA ASN A 21 -0.98 18.76 12.67
C ASN A 21 -2.21 18.08 12.04
N TYR A 22 -2.16 17.92 10.74
CA TYR A 22 -3.18 17.18 9.99
C TYR A 22 -3.34 15.71 10.47
N ASN A 23 -2.25 15.05 10.84
CA ASN A 23 -2.29 13.69 11.36
C ASN A 23 -3.09 13.58 12.68
N TRP A 24 -3.04 14.60 13.49
CA TRP A 24 -3.86 14.66 14.71
C TRP A 24 -5.35 14.73 14.36
N LEU A 25 -5.72 15.57 13.37
CA LEU A 25 -7.10 15.68 12.90
C LEU A 25 -7.63 14.30 12.46
N ILE A 26 -6.90 13.65 11.56
CA ILE A 26 -7.29 12.34 11.03
C ILE A 26 -7.38 11.28 12.13
N LYS A 27 -6.40 11.23 13.03
CA LYS A 27 -6.40 10.30 14.17
C LYS A 27 -7.61 10.54 15.10
N THR A 28 -7.92 11.80 15.35
CA THR A 28 -9.05 12.19 16.20
C THR A 28 -10.38 11.83 15.55
N LEU A 29 -10.56 12.14 14.26
CA LEU A 29 -11.76 11.78 13.50
C LEU A 29 -11.94 10.25 13.43
N SER A 30 -10.88 9.50 13.16
CA SER A 30 -10.93 8.02 13.10
C SER A 30 -11.34 7.41 14.43
N LYS A 31 -10.77 7.89 15.55
CA LYS A 31 -11.15 7.42 16.91
C LYS A 31 -12.59 7.75 17.26
N SER A 32 -13.07 8.89 16.82
CA SER A 32 -14.40 9.40 17.15
C SER A 32 -15.49 8.82 16.24
N CYS A 33 -15.13 8.37 15.05
CA CYS A 33 -16.07 7.74 14.13
C CYS A 33 -16.30 6.29 14.52
N LYS A 34 -17.52 5.99 15.00
CA LYS A 34 -17.88 4.63 15.41
C LYS A 34 -18.66 3.91 14.32
N TYR A 35 -18.30 2.65 14.06
CA TYR A 35 -19.07 1.80 13.15
C TYR A 35 -20.50 1.62 13.66
N PRO A 36 -21.55 1.89 12.86
CA PRO A 36 -22.92 1.75 13.33
C PRO A 36 -23.28 0.29 13.65
N PRO A 37 -23.62 -0.06 14.91
CA PRO A 37 -23.80 -1.46 15.33
C PRO A 37 -24.84 -2.25 14.53
N LYS A 38 -25.91 -1.57 14.10
CA LYS A 38 -26.96 -2.22 13.28
C LYS A 38 -26.49 -2.56 11.86
N LEU A 39 -25.53 -1.84 11.32
CA LEU A 39 -24.94 -2.11 10.00
C LEU A 39 -23.86 -3.17 10.12
N GLN A 40 -23.08 -3.14 11.19
CA GLN A 40 -22.13 -4.16 11.55
C GLN A 40 -22.77 -5.56 11.65
N LYS A 41 -23.86 -5.68 12.45
CA LYS A 41 -24.62 -6.94 12.60
C LYS A 41 -25.19 -7.48 11.29
N LYS A 42 -25.34 -6.62 10.28
CA LYS A 42 -25.86 -6.96 8.93
C LYS A 42 -24.75 -7.11 7.89
N ASN A 43 -23.48 -7.11 8.30
CA ASN A 43 -22.31 -7.14 7.42
C ASN A 43 -22.41 -6.11 6.28
N ARG A 44 -22.84 -4.87 6.59
CA ARG A 44 -23.01 -3.80 5.60
C ARG A 44 -21.83 -2.84 5.65
N GLU A 45 -21.07 -2.81 4.59
CA GLU A 45 -19.98 -1.86 4.36
C GLU A 45 -20.46 -0.59 3.66
N GLY A 46 -19.63 0.46 3.69
CA GLY A 46 -19.99 1.68 3.02
C GLY A 46 -18.93 2.77 3.03
N MET A 47 -19.21 3.81 2.27
CA MET A 47 -18.38 4.99 2.13
C MET A 47 -19.19 6.26 2.33
N VAL A 48 -18.51 7.26 2.92
CA VAL A 48 -19.08 8.60 3.11
C VAL A 48 -18.01 9.62 2.72
N TYR A 49 -18.35 10.46 1.78
CA TYR A 49 -17.52 11.59 1.35
C TYR A 49 -17.98 12.83 2.09
N VAL A 50 -17.08 13.44 2.84
CA VAL A 50 -17.35 14.64 3.64
C VAL A 50 -16.45 15.77 3.20
N THR A 51 -17.03 16.90 2.83
CA THR A 51 -16.30 18.16 2.66
C THR A 51 -16.35 18.97 3.94
N TYR A 52 -15.34 19.80 4.16
CA TYR A 52 -15.28 20.76 5.25
C TYR A 52 -14.48 21.99 4.82
N LYS A 53 -14.63 23.09 5.55
CA LYS A 53 -13.85 24.29 5.33
C LYS A 53 -13.14 24.68 6.63
N LEU A 54 -12.00 25.33 6.51
CA LEU A 54 -11.37 26.06 7.60
C LEU A 54 -11.74 27.53 7.48
N ASP A 55 -12.10 28.16 8.59
CA ASP A 55 -12.24 29.61 8.64
C ASP A 55 -10.87 30.28 8.75
N GLY A 56 -10.86 31.63 8.78
CA GLY A 56 -9.63 32.42 8.86
C GLY A 56 -8.80 32.17 10.13
N ASN A 57 -9.36 31.53 11.14
CA ASN A 57 -8.72 31.18 12.40
C ASN A 57 -8.35 29.68 12.48
N GLY A 58 -8.56 28.91 11.40
CA GLY A 58 -8.25 27.50 11.34
C GLY A 58 -9.29 26.57 11.97
N TYR A 59 -10.48 27.04 12.31
CA TYR A 59 -11.54 26.17 12.83
C TYR A 59 -12.27 25.46 11.69
N ILE A 60 -12.55 24.17 11.89
CA ILE A 60 -13.37 23.41 10.93
C ILE A 60 -14.81 23.92 11.01
N THR A 61 -15.29 24.34 9.85
CA THR A 61 -16.65 24.82 9.68
C THR A 61 -17.40 24.00 8.63
N ASN A 62 -18.70 23.87 8.84
CA ASN A 62 -19.65 23.33 7.88
C ASN A 62 -19.26 21.98 7.23
N PRO A 63 -18.99 20.92 8.04
CA PRO A 63 -18.78 19.59 7.47
C PRO A 63 -20.06 19.10 6.79
N GLN A 64 -19.98 18.80 5.48
CA GLN A 64 -21.10 18.37 4.67
C GLN A 64 -20.82 17.05 3.98
N VAL A 65 -21.80 16.17 3.97
CA VAL A 65 -21.72 14.92 3.21
C VAL A 65 -22.16 15.17 1.77
N ILE A 66 -21.23 15.01 0.83
CA ILE A 66 -21.50 15.14 -0.60
C ILE A 66 -21.95 13.83 -1.23
N SER A 67 -21.54 12.68 -0.68
CA SER A 67 -21.99 11.36 -1.13
C SER A 67 -21.95 10.34 0.00
N CYS A 68 -22.90 9.43 0.04
CA CYS A 68 -22.88 8.28 0.94
C CYS A 68 -23.84 7.19 0.44
N ASN A 69 -23.53 5.95 0.74
CA ASN A 69 -24.39 4.80 0.40
C ASN A 69 -25.32 4.37 1.54
N ASN A 70 -25.23 5.00 2.72
CA ASN A 70 -26.12 4.68 3.84
C ASN A 70 -26.22 5.83 4.87
N ARG A 71 -27.47 6.18 5.25
CA ARG A 71 -27.76 7.28 6.19
C ARG A 71 -27.12 7.09 7.58
N LYS A 72 -26.90 5.85 8.04
CA LYS A 72 -26.26 5.60 9.33
C LYS A 72 -24.77 5.83 9.28
N PHE A 73 -24.10 5.49 8.18
CA PHE A 73 -22.71 5.85 7.94
C PHE A 73 -22.54 7.36 7.82
N LYS A 74 -23.44 8.05 7.10
CA LYS A 74 -23.51 9.51 7.07
C LYS A 74 -23.48 10.13 8.47
N ARG A 75 -24.37 9.65 9.35
CA ARG A 75 -24.47 10.15 10.73
C ARG A 75 -23.19 9.88 11.52
N ALA A 76 -22.60 8.69 11.39
CA ALA A 76 -21.36 8.32 12.08
C ALA A 76 -20.19 9.22 11.67
N ALA A 77 -20.01 9.46 10.36
CA ALA A 77 -18.97 10.32 9.83
C ALA A 77 -19.15 11.79 10.30
N LEU A 78 -20.34 12.35 10.21
CA LEU A 78 -20.59 13.72 10.68
C LEU A 78 -20.39 13.88 12.19
N ASN A 79 -20.83 12.89 12.98
CA ASN A 79 -20.66 12.93 14.43
C ASN A 79 -19.17 12.93 14.86
N ALA A 80 -18.28 12.36 14.04
CA ALA A 80 -16.84 12.36 14.32
C ALA A 80 -16.29 13.80 14.36
N PHE A 81 -16.83 14.71 13.57
CA PHE A 81 -16.40 16.11 13.56
C PHE A 81 -16.68 16.85 14.88
N ASN A 82 -17.60 16.36 15.72
CA ASN A 82 -17.83 16.94 17.06
C ASN A 82 -16.58 16.88 17.94
N ALA A 83 -15.71 15.90 17.72
CA ALA A 83 -14.47 15.76 18.49
C ALA A 83 -13.39 16.81 18.15
N VAL A 84 -13.57 17.52 17.04
CA VAL A 84 -12.64 18.57 16.57
C VAL A 84 -13.29 19.96 16.52
N THR A 85 -14.54 20.07 16.95
CA THR A 85 -15.25 21.35 17.04
C THR A 85 -14.56 22.26 18.06
N GLY A 86 -14.30 23.52 17.68
CA GLY A 86 -13.66 24.52 18.55
C GLY A 86 -12.14 24.32 18.71
N ILE A 87 -11.53 23.47 17.89
CA ILE A 87 -10.07 23.30 17.86
C ILE A 87 -9.54 23.93 16.56
N SER A 88 -8.62 24.87 16.72
CA SER A 88 -7.94 25.52 15.60
C SER A 88 -6.88 24.58 15.01
N ILE A 89 -6.87 24.42 13.69
CA ILE A 89 -6.00 23.49 12.96
C ILE A 89 -5.26 24.25 11.87
N THR A 90 -3.95 24.09 11.83
CA THR A 90 -3.13 24.58 10.72
C THR A 90 -2.81 23.40 9.80
N LEU A 91 -3.29 23.46 8.56
CA LEU A 91 -3.02 22.45 7.53
C LEU A 91 -1.94 22.95 6.58
N PRO A 92 -0.98 22.10 6.20
CA PRO A 92 0.08 22.47 5.25
C PRO A 92 -0.46 22.73 3.83
N ALA A 93 -1.60 22.11 3.49
CA ALA A 93 -2.40 22.39 2.30
C ALA A 93 -3.86 22.06 2.63
N PRO A 94 -4.82 22.93 2.31
CA PRO A 94 -6.22 22.66 2.61
C PRO A 94 -6.71 21.50 1.74
N LYS A 95 -6.92 20.36 2.37
CA LYS A 95 -7.73 19.28 1.79
C LYS A 95 -9.15 19.49 2.28
N ASP A 96 -10.05 19.67 1.35
CA ASP A 96 -11.46 20.00 1.62
C ASP A 96 -12.37 18.77 1.67
N THR A 97 -11.84 17.59 1.36
CA THR A 97 -12.63 16.35 1.28
C THR A 97 -11.96 15.20 2.01
N LEU A 98 -12.73 14.54 2.87
CA LEU A 98 -12.35 13.30 3.56
C LEU A 98 -13.32 12.18 3.18
N VAL A 99 -12.79 10.97 3.03
CA VAL A 99 -13.61 9.77 2.83
C VAL A 99 -13.56 8.90 4.07
N PHE A 100 -14.72 8.58 4.62
CA PHE A 100 -14.89 7.59 5.69
C PHE A 100 -15.30 6.27 5.04
N GLN A 101 -14.43 5.28 5.10
CA GLN A 101 -14.69 3.94 4.59
C GLN A 101 -15.00 2.99 5.75
N PHE A 102 -16.22 2.46 5.78
CA PHE A 102 -16.65 1.49 6.78
C PHE A 102 -16.51 0.08 6.23
N LYS A 103 -15.58 -0.70 6.77
CA LYS A 103 -15.28 -2.08 6.36
C LYS A 103 -15.32 -3.03 7.53
N LEU A 104 -15.65 -4.28 7.27
CA LEU A 104 -15.73 -5.36 8.25
C LEU A 104 -14.44 -6.16 8.31
N ASP A 105 -13.79 -6.33 7.16
CA ASP A 105 -12.49 -6.98 7.00
C ASP A 105 -11.64 -6.23 5.98
N ARG A 106 -10.33 -6.39 6.07
CA ARG A 106 -9.23 -5.78 5.31
C ARG A 106 -9.60 -4.78 4.18
N PRO A 107 -8.93 -3.66 4.10
CA PRO A 107 -9.22 -2.64 3.09
C PRO A 107 -8.86 -3.12 1.69
N THR A 108 -9.82 -3.07 0.77
CA THR A 108 -9.60 -3.29 -0.65
C THR A 108 -9.95 -2.04 -1.44
N THR A 109 -9.02 -1.64 -2.30
CA THR A 109 -9.10 -0.64 -3.39
C THR A 109 -9.28 0.83 -3.03
N PRO A 110 -8.39 1.69 -3.57
CA PRO A 110 -8.46 3.14 -3.47
C PRO A 110 -9.53 3.73 -4.39
N ILE A 111 -10.11 4.84 -3.97
CA ILE A 111 -11.24 5.45 -4.65
C ILE A 111 -10.84 6.69 -5.45
N ASN A 112 -9.85 7.42 -5.01
CA ASN A 112 -9.32 8.61 -5.69
C ASN A 112 -7.95 8.98 -5.09
N PRO A 113 -6.89 9.21 -5.90
CA PRO A 113 -5.55 9.53 -5.40
C PRO A 113 -5.43 10.88 -4.68
N HIS A 114 -6.43 11.77 -4.81
CA HIS A 114 -6.43 13.10 -4.19
C HIS A 114 -7.29 13.21 -2.94
N THR A 115 -7.78 12.09 -2.39
CA THR A 115 -8.71 12.10 -1.25
C THR A 115 -8.18 11.24 -0.11
N ASP A 116 -8.10 11.81 1.10
CA ASP A 116 -7.74 11.04 2.29
C ASP A 116 -8.88 10.13 2.72
N VAL A 117 -8.57 8.86 2.92
CA VAL A 117 -9.54 7.84 3.31
C VAL A 117 -9.33 7.41 4.76
N LEU A 118 -10.33 7.63 5.60
CA LEU A 118 -10.37 7.13 6.96
C LEU A 118 -11.04 5.77 6.98
N ILE A 119 -10.29 4.72 7.24
CA ILE A 119 -10.86 3.38 7.34
C ILE A 119 -11.36 3.15 8.76
N ILE A 120 -12.66 2.94 8.87
CA ILE A 120 -13.34 2.59 10.10
C ILE A 120 -13.60 1.09 10.06
N SER A 121 -12.64 0.32 10.51
CA SER A 121 -12.76 -1.14 10.60
C SER A 121 -13.26 -1.56 11.99
N TYR A 122 -13.93 -2.68 12.04
CA TYR A 122 -14.17 -3.41 13.27
C TYR A 122 -13.17 -4.54 13.36
N SER A 123 -12.04 -4.28 13.95
CA SER A 123 -11.13 -5.32 14.42
C SER A 123 -10.77 -5.02 15.86
N SER A 124 -10.47 -6.03 16.64
CA SER A 124 -10.04 -5.91 18.03
C SER A 124 -8.68 -5.21 18.21
N CYS A 125 -8.15 -4.65 17.17
CA CYS A 125 -6.91 -3.88 17.17
C CYS A 125 -7.22 -2.39 17.12
N ASP A 126 -6.93 -1.68 18.21
CA ASP A 126 -7.28 -0.26 18.45
C ASP A 126 -6.50 0.78 17.63
N THR A 127 -5.83 0.40 16.59
CA THR A 127 -5.09 1.32 15.72
C THR A 127 -5.85 1.63 14.43
N PRO A 128 -6.36 2.86 14.25
CA PRO A 128 -6.93 3.26 12.97
C PRO A 128 -5.82 3.24 11.91
N ILE A 129 -6.08 2.51 10.82
CA ILE A 129 -5.17 2.50 9.66
C ILE A 129 -5.48 3.73 8.83
N LEU A 130 -4.57 4.69 8.84
CA LEU A 130 -4.61 5.81 7.92
C LEU A 130 -4.01 5.37 6.58
N MET A 131 -4.84 5.21 5.55
CA MET A 131 -4.33 5.07 4.19
C MET A 131 -4.21 6.46 3.56
N ARG A 132 -2.99 6.92 3.38
CA ARG A 132 -2.68 8.10 2.57
C ARG A 132 -2.59 7.69 1.11
N TYR A 133 -3.39 8.29 0.27
CA TYR A 133 -3.37 8.09 -1.18
C TYR A 133 -2.88 9.33 -1.93
N ASP A 134 -1.70 9.85 -1.57
CA ASP A 134 -1.10 10.99 -2.27
C ASP A 134 0.42 11.01 -2.20
N ALA A 135 1.05 9.90 -2.19
CA ALA A 135 2.50 9.93 -2.28
C ALA A 135 2.94 9.32 -3.60
N THR A 136 2.95 10.15 -4.64
CA THR A 136 3.88 9.89 -5.73
C THR A 136 5.27 9.99 -5.13
N LEU A 137 5.98 8.88 -5.06
CA LEU A 137 7.37 8.88 -4.65
C LEU A 137 8.24 8.94 -5.89
N THR A 138 9.22 9.84 -5.89
CA THR A 138 10.20 9.98 -6.98
C THR A 138 11.57 9.55 -6.50
N ALA A 139 12.24 8.73 -7.28
CA ALA A 139 13.60 8.27 -7.00
C ALA A 139 14.62 9.40 -7.20
N HIS A 140 15.54 9.52 -6.24
CA HIS A 140 16.68 10.43 -6.28
C HIS A 140 17.96 9.72 -5.89
N THR A 141 19.06 10.11 -6.51
CA THR A 141 20.40 9.60 -6.20
C THR A 141 21.40 10.75 -6.13
N THR A 142 22.50 10.55 -5.43
CA THR A 142 23.67 11.43 -5.45
C THR A 142 24.68 11.05 -6.53
N GLU A 143 24.47 9.91 -7.20
CA GLU A 143 25.27 9.49 -8.35
C GLU A 143 24.97 10.38 -9.58
N PRO A 144 25.89 10.49 -10.54
CA PRO A 144 25.70 11.32 -11.72
C PRO A 144 24.45 10.96 -12.54
N TYR A 145 24.07 9.69 -12.51
CA TYR A 145 22.90 9.17 -13.25
C TYR A 145 22.10 8.20 -12.39
N LEU A 146 20.78 8.19 -12.62
CA LEU A 146 19.89 7.22 -12.01
C LEU A 146 19.92 5.92 -12.84
N GLU A 147 20.77 4.99 -12.43
CA GLU A 147 20.99 3.72 -13.10
C GLU A 147 20.64 2.54 -12.19
N VAL A 148 20.33 1.38 -12.80
CA VAL A 148 20.05 0.15 -12.06
C VAL A 148 21.21 -0.21 -11.14
N GLY A 149 20.92 -0.38 -9.85
CA GLY A 149 21.89 -0.75 -8.84
C GLY A 149 22.55 0.42 -8.08
N VAL A 150 22.29 1.68 -8.44
CA VAL A 150 22.79 2.83 -7.65
C VAL A 150 21.96 3.01 -6.37
N PRO A 151 22.57 3.50 -5.27
CA PRO A 151 21.83 3.86 -4.06
C PRO A 151 20.82 4.96 -4.35
N VAL A 152 19.63 4.84 -3.78
CA VAL A 152 18.56 5.82 -3.96
C VAL A 152 17.88 6.19 -2.66
N CYS A 153 17.24 7.36 -2.65
CA CYS A 153 16.13 7.68 -1.76
C CYS A 153 14.87 7.87 -2.60
N TYR A 154 13.71 7.86 -1.94
CA TYR A 154 12.46 8.27 -2.57
C TYR A 154 11.87 9.44 -1.79
N LEU A 155 11.57 10.50 -2.51
CA LEU A 155 10.93 11.69 -1.98
C LEU A 155 9.47 11.73 -2.41
N ASN A 156 8.61 12.31 -1.55
CA ASN A 156 7.25 12.63 -1.92
C ASN A 156 7.19 13.97 -2.67
N GLU A 157 5.99 14.36 -3.13
CA GLU A 157 5.75 15.63 -3.86
C GLU A 157 6.10 16.90 -3.05
N ARG A 158 6.29 16.78 -1.73
CA ARG A 158 6.69 17.88 -0.85
C ARG A 158 8.20 17.96 -0.64
N GLY A 159 8.95 17.00 -1.21
CA GLY A 159 10.39 16.86 -0.98
C GLY A 159 10.77 16.15 0.33
N ASP A 160 9.79 15.58 1.07
CA ASP A 160 10.09 14.79 2.25
C ASP A 160 10.67 13.43 1.84
N THR A 161 11.71 12.99 2.53
CA THR A 161 12.32 11.68 2.31
C THR A 161 11.46 10.58 2.94
N ILE A 162 10.79 9.79 2.12
CA ILE A 162 9.97 8.66 2.56
C ILE A 162 10.81 7.38 2.68
N VAL A 163 11.68 7.14 1.70
CA VAL A 163 12.68 6.06 1.74
C VAL A 163 14.05 6.70 1.90
N PRO A 164 14.77 6.43 3.00
CA PRO A 164 16.10 6.99 3.24
C PRO A 164 17.10 6.60 2.15
N TYR A 165 18.02 7.51 1.85
CA TYR A 165 19.11 7.25 0.90
C TYR A 165 19.94 6.03 1.32
N GLY A 166 20.19 5.15 0.35
CA GLY A 166 20.99 3.95 0.55
C GLY A 166 20.28 2.81 1.30
N LYS A 167 19.00 2.97 1.68
CA LYS A 167 18.20 1.83 2.18
C LYS A 167 18.07 0.76 1.10
N TYR A 168 17.84 1.19 -0.13
CA TYR A 168 17.73 0.34 -1.30
C TYR A 168 18.60 0.83 -2.43
N ARG A 169 18.74 -0.03 -3.43
CA ARG A 169 19.30 0.29 -4.74
C ARG A 169 18.20 0.39 -5.77
N TYR A 170 18.38 1.25 -6.75
CA TYR A 170 17.44 1.51 -7.82
C TYR A 170 17.16 0.26 -8.67
N CYS A 171 15.90 -0.01 -8.97
CA CYS A 171 15.42 -1.09 -9.83
C CYS A 171 14.34 -0.60 -10.80
N GLN A 172 14.70 0.26 -11.73
CA GLN A 172 13.86 0.71 -12.86
C GLN A 172 12.51 1.37 -12.51
N THR A 173 12.26 1.71 -11.24
CA THR A 173 11.04 2.41 -10.84
C THR A 173 11.36 3.84 -10.40
N ASP A 174 11.22 4.79 -11.32
CA ASP A 174 11.47 6.23 -11.06
C ASP A 174 10.39 6.83 -10.19
N THR A 175 9.16 6.44 -10.46
CA THR A 175 7.97 7.02 -9.87
C THR A 175 7.04 5.95 -9.34
N ILE A 176 6.81 5.95 -8.03
CA ILE A 176 5.93 5.01 -7.34
C ILE A 176 4.61 5.71 -7.05
N LYS A 177 3.53 5.24 -7.66
CA LYS A 177 2.14 5.73 -7.40
C LYS A 177 1.31 4.75 -6.57
N LYS A 178 1.62 3.49 -6.62
CA LYS A 178 0.99 2.39 -5.86
C LYS A 178 2.04 1.46 -5.32
N ILE A 179 2.77 0.83 -6.22
CA ILE A 179 3.91 -0.03 -5.92
C ILE A 179 5.10 0.35 -6.80
N GLY A 180 6.27 0.05 -6.32
CA GLY A 180 7.52 0.15 -7.05
C GLY A 180 8.48 -0.95 -6.63
N PHE A 181 9.51 -1.16 -7.44
CA PHE A 181 10.48 -2.21 -7.24
C PHE A 181 11.84 -1.60 -6.94
N VAL A 182 12.50 -2.14 -5.93
CA VAL A 182 13.83 -1.72 -5.48
C VAL A 182 14.68 -2.96 -5.22
N TYR A 183 16.00 -2.82 -5.37
CA TYR A 183 16.91 -3.88 -4.95
C TYR A 183 17.26 -3.75 -3.47
N GLU A 184 17.45 -4.88 -2.80
CA GLU A 184 18.16 -4.91 -1.52
C GLU A 184 19.53 -4.23 -1.65
N ASN A 185 19.94 -3.52 -0.61
CA ASN A 185 21.28 -2.94 -0.57
C ASN A 185 22.32 -4.00 -0.16
N LYS A 186 22.54 -4.96 -1.05
CA LYS A 186 23.54 -6.03 -0.91
C LYS A 186 24.49 -6.04 -2.10
N PRO A 187 25.76 -6.40 -1.90
CA PRO A 187 26.76 -6.40 -2.98
C PRO A 187 26.57 -7.54 -3.98
N LYS A 188 25.96 -8.66 -3.55
CA LYS A 188 25.68 -9.85 -4.39
C LYS A 188 24.32 -10.40 -4.04
N ASP A 189 23.70 -11.08 -5.01
CA ASP A 189 22.44 -11.79 -4.86
C ASP A 189 21.32 -10.93 -4.27
N ALA A 190 21.32 -9.63 -4.60
CA ALA A 190 20.30 -8.70 -4.16
C ALA A 190 18.94 -9.12 -4.73
N ARG A 191 17.99 -9.33 -3.83
CA ARG A 191 16.61 -9.61 -4.20
C ARG A 191 15.89 -8.32 -4.58
N ILE A 192 14.83 -8.46 -5.36
CA ILE A 192 13.94 -7.34 -5.69
C ILE A 192 12.82 -7.30 -4.65
N ILE A 193 12.62 -6.14 -4.05
CA ILE A 193 11.56 -5.89 -3.07
C ILE A 193 10.51 -5.01 -3.73
N CYS A 194 9.25 -5.39 -3.58
CA CYS A 194 8.12 -4.51 -3.87
C CYS A 194 7.85 -3.61 -2.67
N ILE A 195 7.83 -2.31 -2.88
CA ILE A 195 7.44 -1.33 -1.87
C ILE A 195 6.21 -0.55 -2.35
N ASN A 196 5.40 -0.09 -1.40
CA ASN A 196 4.26 0.77 -1.73
C ASN A 196 4.63 2.26 -1.68
N ASP A 197 3.66 3.11 -1.99
CA ASP A 197 3.76 4.57 -1.96
C ASP A 197 4.02 5.18 -0.56
N ALA A 198 3.92 4.38 0.49
CA ALA A 198 4.36 4.75 1.85
C ALA A 198 5.79 4.27 2.18
N GLY A 199 6.50 3.69 1.21
CA GLY A 199 7.84 3.12 1.41
C GLY A 199 7.85 1.81 2.24
N LYS A 200 6.68 1.18 2.43
CA LYS A 200 6.55 -0.09 3.13
C LYS A 200 6.85 -1.26 2.20
N GLU A 201 7.67 -2.18 2.66
CA GLU A 201 7.94 -3.45 1.98
C GLU A 201 6.70 -4.35 2.01
N LEU A 202 6.38 -4.95 0.88
CA LEU A 202 5.24 -5.83 0.70
C LEU A 202 5.68 -7.30 0.60
N PHE A 203 6.54 -7.60 -0.36
CA PHE A 203 7.05 -8.95 -0.64
C PHE A 203 8.27 -8.88 -1.56
N TYR A 204 8.97 -9.99 -1.73
CA TYR A 204 9.98 -10.13 -2.77
C TYR A 204 9.35 -10.41 -4.11
N VAL A 205 9.99 -9.94 -5.17
CA VAL A 205 9.54 -10.12 -6.55
C VAL A 205 10.43 -11.15 -7.24
N PHE A 206 9.81 -12.06 -7.99
CA PHE A 206 10.57 -13.00 -8.82
C PHE A 206 11.44 -12.22 -9.80
N LYS A 207 12.73 -12.54 -9.81
CA LYS A 207 13.67 -11.92 -10.74
C LYS A 207 13.60 -12.64 -12.08
N TYR A 208 13.23 -11.91 -13.13
CA TYR A 208 13.24 -12.43 -14.49
C TYR A 208 14.22 -11.61 -15.33
N ASP A 209 15.13 -12.31 -16.02
CA ASP A 209 16.23 -11.67 -16.73
C ASP A 209 17.02 -10.73 -15.77
N ASN A 210 17.14 -9.45 -16.07
CA ASN A 210 17.88 -8.48 -15.26
C ASN A 210 16.98 -7.55 -14.42
N GLY A 211 15.72 -7.88 -14.24
CA GLY A 211 14.76 -7.02 -13.55
C GLY A 211 13.62 -7.78 -12.84
N PRO A 212 12.61 -7.05 -12.40
CA PRO A 212 11.41 -7.63 -11.83
C PRO A 212 10.61 -8.40 -12.89
N ASP A 213 9.85 -9.39 -12.45
CA ASP A 213 8.98 -10.16 -13.32
C ASP A 213 7.96 -9.28 -14.08
N TYR A 214 7.65 -9.66 -15.29
CA TYR A 214 6.67 -8.95 -16.11
C TYR A 214 5.24 -9.29 -15.68
N THR A 215 4.41 -8.25 -15.58
CA THR A 215 2.98 -8.47 -15.38
C THR A 215 2.36 -9.14 -16.61
N GLN A 216 1.77 -10.31 -16.42
CA GLN A 216 1.03 -11.02 -17.44
C GLN A 216 -0.40 -11.30 -16.96
N GLU A 217 -1.37 -10.91 -17.75
CA GLU A 217 -2.80 -11.01 -17.43
C GLU A 217 -3.18 -10.37 -16.08
N GLY A 218 -2.47 -9.29 -15.70
CA GLY A 218 -2.68 -8.53 -14.49
C GLY A 218 -1.96 -9.07 -13.25
N LEU A 219 -1.18 -10.15 -13.36
CA LEU A 219 -0.44 -10.76 -12.27
C LEU A 219 1.05 -10.87 -12.59
N PHE A 220 1.91 -10.80 -11.58
CA PHE A 220 3.34 -11.10 -11.64
C PHE A 220 3.72 -12.00 -10.48
N ARG A 221 4.83 -12.73 -10.65
CA ARG A 221 5.31 -13.69 -9.64
C ARG A 221 6.00 -12.97 -8.50
N ILE A 222 5.68 -13.39 -7.30
CA ILE A 222 6.30 -12.95 -6.05
C ILE A 222 6.95 -14.13 -5.34
N MET A 223 7.80 -13.83 -4.36
CA MET A 223 8.51 -14.85 -3.60
C MET A 223 8.43 -14.55 -2.10
N ASP A 224 8.49 -15.59 -1.30
CA ASP A 224 8.74 -15.50 0.13
C ASP A 224 10.24 -15.61 0.46
N GLU A 225 10.55 -15.68 1.76
CA GLU A 225 11.93 -15.82 2.23
C GLU A 225 12.56 -17.16 1.87
N ASP A 226 11.74 -18.21 1.74
CA ASP A 226 12.15 -19.58 1.38
C ASP A 226 12.24 -19.80 -0.14
N GLY A 227 11.94 -18.76 -0.92
CA GLY A 227 11.99 -18.80 -2.38
C GLY A 227 10.78 -19.47 -3.01
N LEU A 228 9.70 -19.72 -2.25
CA LEU A 228 8.45 -20.19 -2.82
C LEU A 228 7.76 -19.09 -3.62
N ILE A 229 7.13 -19.46 -4.72
CA ILE A 229 6.52 -18.55 -5.67
C ILE A 229 5.01 -18.44 -5.42
N GLY A 230 4.52 -17.22 -5.40
CA GLY A 230 3.12 -16.83 -5.42
C GLY A 230 2.85 -15.80 -6.51
N PHE A 231 1.71 -15.12 -6.44
CA PHE A 231 1.32 -14.10 -7.42
C PHE A 231 0.69 -12.88 -6.75
N ALA A 232 1.06 -11.71 -7.24
CA ALA A 232 0.45 -10.44 -6.85
C ALA A 232 -0.05 -9.67 -8.07
N ASP A 233 -0.96 -8.72 -7.83
CA ASP A 233 -1.46 -7.81 -8.85
C ASP A 233 -0.64 -6.50 -8.90
N SER A 234 -0.91 -5.67 -9.91
CA SER A 234 -0.24 -4.37 -10.10
C SER A 234 -0.57 -3.32 -9.03
N LEU A 235 -1.45 -3.62 -8.08
CA LEU A 235 -1.74 -2.79 -6.91
C LEU A 235 -0.98 -3.24 -5.66
N GLY A 236 -0.25 -4.36 -5.74
CA GLY A 236 0.48 -4.94 -4.63
C GLY A 236 -0.35 -5.86 -3.73
N ASN A 237 -1.52 -6.29 -4.19
CA ASN A 237 -2.29 -7.30 -3.47
C ASN A 237 -1.76 -8.70 -3.81
N VAL A 238 -1.49 -9.50 -2.79
CA VAL A 238 -1.20 -10.92 -2.96
C VAL A 238 -2.49 -11.64 -3.36
N ILE A 239 -2.51 -12.23 -4.55
CA ILE A 239 -3.65 -12.97 -5.09
C ILE A 239 -3.52 -14.46 -4.82
N ILE A 240 -2.29 -14.98 -4.92
CA ILE A 240 -1.95 -16.36 -4.57
C ILE A 240 -0.73 -16.30 -3.67
N GLU A 241 -0.88 -16.76 -2.44
CA GLU A 241 0.23 -16.81 -1.47
C GLU A 241 1.38 -17.68 -2.01
N PRO A 242 2.65 -17.32 -1.72
CA PRO A 242 3.81 -18.13 -2.08
C PRO A 242 3.70 -19.55 -1.53
N GLN A 243 3.73 -20.54 -2.43
CA GLN A 243 3.58 -21.93 -2.09
C GLN A 243 4.21 -22.89 -3.09
N PHE A 244 4.59 -22.41 -4.29
CA PHE A 244 5.10 -23.24 -5.37
C PHE A 244 6.63 -23.19 -5.41
N LYS A 245 7.28 -24.33 -5.66
CA LYS A 245 8.72 -24.35 -5.95
C LYS A 245 9.04 -23.63 -7.26
N PHE A 246 8.14 -23.77 -8.25
CA PHE A 246 8.22 -23.00 -9.48
C PHE A 246 6.81 -22.75 -10.05
N ALA A 247 6.67 -21.60 -10.71
CA ALA A 247 5.46 -21.22 -11.42
C ALA A 247 5.83 -20.47 -12.71
N TYR A 248 5.14 -20.77 -13.80
CA TYR A 248 5.19 -19.97 -15.02
C TYR A 248 4.27 -18.74 -14.90
N PRO A 249 4.48 -17.69 -15.70
CA PRO A 249 3.51 -16.60 -15.80
C PRO A 249 2.13 -17.10 -16.26
N PHE A 250 1.07 -16.36 -15.90
CA PHE A 250 -0.28 -16.67 -16.37
C PHE A 250 -0.40 -16.48 -17.88
N LYS A 251 -1.06 -17.44 -18.55
CA LYS A 251 -1.38 -17.38 -19.97
C LYS A 251 -2.71 -18.11 -20.23
N GLY A 252 -3.66 -17.42 -20.86
CA GLY A 252 -4.99 -17.98 -21.13
C GLY A 252 -5.78 -18.30 -19.85
N GLY A 253 -5.66 -17.46 -18.80
CA GLY A 253 -6.35 -17.61 -17.53
C GLY A 253 -5.79 -18.69 -16.61
N LYS A 254 -4.72 -19.38 -16.98
CA LYS A 254 -4.08 -20.45 -16.21
C LYS A 254 -2.56 -20.31 -16.17
N THR A 255 -1.94 -20.92 -15.16
CA THR A 255 -0.49 -21.09 -15.09
C THR A 255 -0.11 -22.51 -14.73
N LYS A 256 1.07 -22.93 -15.19
CA LYS A 256 1.67 -24.21 -14.88
C LYS A 256 2.57 -24.06 -13.67
N VAL A 257 2.37 -24.88 -12.63
CA VAL A 257 3.08 -24.80 -11.35
C VAL A 257 3.57 -26.17 -10.91
N THR A 258 4.51 -26.18 -9.95
CA THR A 258 4.98 -27.39 -9.30
C THR A 258 5.35 -27.14 -7.83
N LEU A 259 5.20 -28.17 -7.02
CA LEU A 259 5.58 -28.16 -5.60
C LEU A 259 6.97 -28.76 -5.35
N GLU A 260 7.64 -29.25 -6.39
CA GLU A 260 8.93 -29.93 -6.32
C GLU A 260 9.84 -29.57 -7.49
N GLY A 261 11.02 -30.15 -7.51
CA GLY A 261 11.96 -30.00 -8.61
C GLY A 261 13.12 -29.06 -8.26
N GLU A 262 13.96 -28.83 -9.25
CA GLU A 262 15.17 -28.03 -9.12
C GLU A 262 15.47 -27.25 -10.41
N GLN A 263 16.20 -26.16 -10.24
CA GLN A 263 16.70 -25.38 -11.37
C GLN A 263 17.91 -26.10 -11.99
N LYS A 264 17.90 -26.25 -13.30
CA LYS A 264 19.01 -26.80 -14.09
C LYS A 264 19.45 -25.84 -15.16
N GLU A 265 20.73 -25.91 -15.46
CA GLU A 265 21.32 -25.15 -16.56
C GLU A 265 20.94 -25.81 -17.91
N VAL A 266 20.61 -24.98 -18.89
CA VAL A 266 20.43 -25.47 -20.26
C VAL A 266 21.79 -25.89 -20.80
N PRO A 267 21.98 -27.13 -21.29
CA PRO A 267 23.25 -27.59 -21.82
C PRO A 267 23.82 -26.65 -22.88
N LYS A 268 25.11 -26.32 -22.78
CA LYS A 268 25.85 -25.41 -23.66
C LYS A 268 25.43 -23.94 -23.57
N SER A 269 24.76 -23.52 -22.52
CA SER A 269 24.41 -22.10 -22.30
C SER A 269 25.44 -21.32 -21.50
N GLU A 270 26.54 -21.95 -21.08
CA GLU A 270 27.61 -21.33 -20.27
C GLU A 270 27.09 -20.61 -19.02
N GLY A 271 26.03 -21.16 -18.39
CA GLY A 271 25.39 -20.59 -17.22
C GLY A 271 24.37 -19.47 -17.50
N GLU A 272 24.16 -19.10 -18.77
CA GLU A 272 23.25 -18.00 -19.12
C GLU A 272 21.78 -18.38 -19.08
N LYS A 273 21.44 -19.66 -19.35
CA LYS A 273 20.05 -20.11 -19.44
C LYS A 273 19.77 -21.25 -18.47
N HIS A 274 18.64 -21.13 -17.80
CA HIS A 274 18.20 -22.12 -16.84
C HIS A 274 16.74 -22.54 -17.16
N TYR A 275 16.41 -23.76 -16.75
CA TYR A 275 15.03 -24.27 -16.76
C TYR A 275 14.73 -24.96 -15.44
N TRP A 276 13.45 -25.15 -15.15
CA TRP A 276 13.03 -25.89 -13.98
C TRP A 276 12.66 -27.31 -14.36
N GLU A 277 13.30 -28.30 -13.74
CA GLU A 277 12.99 -29.70 -13.92
C GLU A 277 12.14 -30.20 -12.76
N SER A 278 11.00 -30.80 -13.07
CA SER A 278 10.09 -31.41 -12.11
C SER A 278 9.40 -32.61 -12.71
N GLY A 279 9.14 -33.62 -11.87
CA GLY A 279 8.36 -34.81 -12.22
C GLY A 279 6.86 -34.57 -12.24
N THR A 280 6.38 -33.55 -11.51
CA THR A 280 4.95 -33.28 -11.33
C THR A 280 4.61 -31.83 -11.64
N TRP A 281 3.81 -31.65 -12.66
CA TRP A 281 3.29 -30.37 -13.07
C TRP A 281 1.78 -30.40 -13.10
N PHE A 282 1.16 -29.28 -12.68
CA PHE A 282 -0.29 -29.11 -12.80
C PHE A 282 -0.64 -27.66 -13.15
N TYR A 283 -1.87 -27.44 -13.55
CA TYR A 283 -2.38 -26.12 -13.87
C TYR A 283 -3.29 -25.60 -12.78
N ILE A 284 -3.21 -24.29 -12.52
CA ILE A 284 -4.13 -23.58 -11.65
C ILE A 284 -4.73 -22.38 -12.37
N ASP A 285 -5.92 -21.96 -11.96
CA ASP A 285 -6.53 -20.69 -12.33
C ASP A 285 -6.08 -19.54 -11.41
N LYS A 286 -6.53 -18.31 -11.70
CA LYS A 286 -6.23 -17.12 -10.89
C LYS A 286 -6.82 -17.15 -9.47
N ARG A 287 -7.67 -18.12 -9.15
CA ARG A 287 -8.23 -18.35 -7.81
C ARG A 287 -7.49 -19.48 -7.07
N ASN A 288 -6.35 -19.90 -7.59
CA ASN A 288 -5.58 -21.04 -7.08
C ASN A 288 -6.33 -22.38 -7.13
N LYS A 289 -7.33 -22.49 -8.02
CA LYS A 289 -8.06 -23.74 -8.21
C LYS A 289 -7.27 -24.63 -9.18
N HIS A 290 -7.02 -25.87 -8.76
CA HIS A 290 -6.43 -26.89 -9.61
C HIS A 290 -7.33 -27.18 -10.81
N LEU A 291 -6.76 -27.16 -12.01
CA LEU A 291 -7.46 -27.48 -13.25
C LEU A 291 -7.13 -28.93 -13.61
N THR A 292 -8.15 -29.77 -13.70
CA THR A 292 -8.06 -31.10 -14.32
C THR A 292 -8.17 -30.93 -15.83
N ASP A 293 -7.31 -31.61 -16.55
CA ASP A 293 -7.36 -31.68 -18.04
C ASP A 293 -8.69 -32.23 -18.53
#